data_80a040d849fa5a1613c8956760b39e4a
#
_entry.id   80a040d849fa5a1613c8956760b39e4a
#
_cell.length_a   1.000
_cell.length_b   1.000
_cell.length_c   1.000
_cell.angle_alpha   90.00
_cell.angle_beta   90.00
_cell.angle_gamma   90.00
#
_symmetry.space_group_name_H-M   'P 1'
#
loop_
_entity.id
_entity.type
_entity.pdbx_description
1 polymer ?
#
loop_
_entity_poly.entity_id
_entity_poly.type
_entity_poly.pdbx_seq_one_letter_code
_entity_poly.pdbx_strand_id
1 'polypeptide(L)'
;ATTGNARDELNSVGVRHMAEDGYDRLDEFEPPAVMGDIVLRIDNRDREETPDLYAKDIRKPNETGHYWDLQVFTPTNGSRTYITFDGLGYVPEEYDIFLINKTTKQAKNLEWESSYRFANTGSESYLKQELRLVIGTKDFVKENNAGVNLYPDAFVLSQNYPNPFNPQTSIMISLEEDAQLNLIIYN
;
A
#
# COMPACT_ATOMS: atom_id res chain seq x y z
N ALA A 1 10.23 5.37 -2.31
CA ALA A 1 9.68 5.13 -3.66
C ALA A 1 10.71 5.46 -4.74
N THR A 2 10.66 4.78 -5.88
CA THR A 2 11.62 4.98 -6.98
C THR A 2 10.94 4.97 -8.35
N THR A 3 11.39 5.83 -9.27
CA THR A 3 11.01 5.80 -10.67
C THR A 3 12.18 6.26 -11.55
N GLY A 4 12.64 5.41 -12.49
CA GLY A 4 13.88 5.69 -13.23
C GLY A 4 15.06 5.90 -12.29
N ASN A 5 15.66 7.09 -12.34
CA ASN A 5 16.76 7.51 -11.45
C ASN A 5 16.29 8.33 -10.23
N ALA A 6 15.01 8.74 -10.19
CA ALA A 6 14.47 9.52 -9.08
C ALA A 6 14.12 8.59 -7.90
N ARG A 7 14.39 9.07 -6.69
CA ARG A 7 14.18 8.34 -5.44
C ARG A 7 13.60 9.25 -4.38
N ASP A 8 12.71 8.68 -3.60
CA ASP A 8 12.21 9.22 -2.34
C ASP A 8 12.29 8.10 -1.30
N GLU A 9 13.24 8.19 -0.41
CA GLU A 9 13.61 7.10 0.53
C GLU A 9 13.50 7.53 1.99
N LEU A 10 13.05 8.75 2.28
CA LEU A 10 13.02 9.30 3.64
C LEU A 10 11.68 9.08 4.37
N ASN A 11 10.73 8.42 3.73
CA ASN A 11 9.42 8.22 4.33
C ASN A 11 9.43 7.06 5.33
N SER A 12 8.82 7.28 6.48
CA SER A 12 8.64 6.22 7.46
C SER A 12 7.35 6.35 8.25
N VAL A 13 6.76 5.21 8.57
CA VAL A 13 5.62 5.09 9.47
C VAL A 13 5.95 4.10 10.56
N GLY A 14 5.35 4.24 11.73
CA GLY A 14 5.64 3.31 12.81
C GLY A 14 4.88 3.59 14.08
N VAL A 15 5.23 2.78 15.10
CA VAL A 15 4.61 2.83 16.40
C VAL A 15 5.68 2.88 17.49
N ARG A 16 5.51 3.80 18.45
CA ARG A 16 6.40 3.97 19.61
C ARG A 16 5.62 4.33 20.85
N HIS A 17 5.94 3.73 21.99
CA HIS A 17 5.30 4.05 23.29
C HIS A 17 5.42 5.51 23.72
N MET A 18 6.43 6.22 23.19
CA MET A 18 6.66 7.64 23.51
C MET A 18 6.02 8.60 22.53
N ALA A 19 5.37 8.09 21.48
CA ALA A 19 4.67 8.89 20.50
C ALA A 19 3.29 9.30 21.00
N GLU A 20 2.80 10.40 20.43
CA GLU A 20 1.43 10.88 20.62
C GLU A 20 0.58 10.57 19.38
N ASP A 21 -0.72 10.82 19.43
CA ASP A 21 -1.58 10.66 18.24
C ASP A 21 -1.57 11.91 17.35
N GLY A 22 -1.11 13.04 17.88
CA GLY A 22 -0.87 14.28 17.14
C GLY A 22 0.59 14.42 16.74
N TYR A 23 0.96 15.58 16.20
CA TYR A 23 2.33 15.90 15.86
C TYR A 23 3.23 15.96 17.10
N ASP A 24 4.33 15.24 17.06
CA ASP A 24 5.35 15.30 18.10
C ASP A 24 6.78 15.30 17.49
N ARG A 25 7.81 15.24 18.36
CA ARG A 25 9.22 15.25 17.95
C ARG A 25 9.67 14.02 17.15
N LEU A 26 8.84 12.99 17.06
CA LEU A 26 9.12 11.78 16.29
C LEU A 26 8.62 11.88 14.86
N ASP A 27 7.81 12.90 14.57
CA ASP A 27 7.23 13.15 13.25
C ASP A 27 8.06 14.16 12.46
N GLU A 28 7.97 14.10 11.16
CA GLU A 28 8.62 15.04 10.25
C GLU A 28 7.64 15.44 9.14
N PHE A 29 7.52 16.76 8.91
CA PHE A 29 6.73 17.26 7.79
C PHE A 29 7.42 16.94 6.47
N GLU A 30 6.60 16.73 5.44
CA GLU A 30 7.08 16.54 4.08
C GLU A 30 7.75 17.83 3.59
N PRO A 31 9.01 17.79 3.12
CA PRO A 31 9.65 18.96 2.53
C PRO A 31 8.99 19.34 1.20
N PRO A 32 9.12 20.61 0.77
CA PRO A 32 8.60 21.03 -0.52
C PRO A 32 9.13 20.17 -1.67
N ALA A 33 8.23 19.69 -2.52
CA ALA A 33 8.58 18.87 -3.67
C ALA A 33 9.43 19.63 -4.69
N VAL A 34 10.45 18.97 -5.24
CA VAL A 34 11.23 19.47 -6.36
C VAL A 34 10.61 18.97 -7.66
N MET A 35 10.46 19.85 -8.65
CA MET A 35 9.89 19.47 -9.96
C MET A 35 10.74 18.40 -10.65
N GLY A 36 10.06 17.35 -11.13
CA GLY A 36 10.70 16.24 -11.85
C GLY A 36 11.02 15.03 -10.99
N ASP A 37 10.86 15.12 -9.68
CA ASP A 37 11.09 14.01 -8.76
C ASP A 37 9.83 13.18 -8.50
N ILE A 38 10.05 11.99 -7.97
CA ILE A 38 9.01 11.22 -7.32
C ILE A 38 8.85 11.76 -5.90
N VAL A 39 7.59 11.85 -5.43
CA VAL A 39 7.27 12.25 -4.05
C VAL A 39 6.30 11.23 -3.48
N LEU A 40 6.67 10.61 -2.38
CA LEU A 40 5.78 9.84 -1.53
C LEU A 40 5.59 10.61 -0.22
N ARG A 41 4.36 10.78 0.22
CA ARG A 41 4.07 11.49 1.46
C ARG A 41 2.89 10.86 2.18
N ILE A 42 2.87 11.03 3.48
CA ILE A 42 1.79 10.57 4.35
C ILE A 42 0.77 11.69 4.48
N ASP A 43 -0.48 11.40 4.17
CA ASP A 43 -1.57 12.39 4.18
C ASP A 43 -2.33 12.33 5.50
N ASN A 44 -2.02 13.26 6.39
CA ASN A 44 -2.69 13.42 7.68
C ASN A 44 -3.66 14.62 7.70
N ARG A 45 -4.07 15.16 6.54
CA ARG A 45 -4.92 16.33 6.46
C ARG A 45 -6.34 16.13 7.01
N ASP A 46 -6.79 14.88 7.12
CA ASP A 46 -8.07 14.54 7.70
C ASP A 46 -8.03 14.42 9.24
N ARG A 47 -6.86 14.62 9.84
CA ARG A 47 -6.69 14.58 11.30
C ARG A 47 -6.91 15.97 11.89
N GLU A 48 -7.79 16.05 12.90
CA GLU A 48 -8.22 17.32 13.48
C GLU A 48 -7.08 18.09 14.18
N GLU A 49 -6.11 17.39 14.78
CA GLU A 49 -5.08 18.00 15.62
C GLU A 49 -3.90 18.60 14.84
N THR A 50 -3.47 17.95 13.76
CA THR A 50 -2.36 18.41 12.91
C THR A 50 -2.58 18.00 11.46
N PRO A 51 -3.46 18.71 10.74
CA PRO A 51 -3.76 18.38 9.35
C PRO A 51 -2.61 18.83 8.44
N ASP A 52 -1.72 17.92 8.06
CA ASP A 52 -0.62 18.24 7.15
C ASP A 52 -0.12 17.00 6.38
N LEU A 53 0.93 17.19 5.62
CA LEU A 53 1.65 16.17 4.86
C LEU A 53 2.96 15.85 5.56
N TYR A 54 3.21 14.57 5.76
CA TYR A 54 4.35 14.08 6.53
C TYR A 54 5.27 13.23 5.67
N ALA A 55 6.56 13.36 5.89
CA ALA A 55 7.57 12.39 5.48
C ALA A 55 7.66 11.24 6.51
N LYS A 56 7.39 11.56 7.78
CA LYS A 56 7.44 10.60 8.86
C LYS A 56 6.29 10.79 9.83
N ASP A 57 5.59 9.69 10.16
CA ASP A 57 4.45 9.67 11.07
C ASP A 57 4.57 8.47 12.02
N ILE A 58 4.88 8.75 13.29
CA ILE A 58 5.09 7.76 14.34
C ILE A 58 3.98 7.93 15.38
N ARG A 59 3.19 6.90 15.60
CA ARG A 59 2.01 6.93 16.47
C ARG A 59 2.21 6.15 17.74
N LYS A 60 1.41 6.41 18.76
CA LYS A 60 1.37 5.58 19.96
C LYS A 60 0.80 4.19 19.63
N PRO A 61 1.14 3.15 20.42
CA PRO A 61 0.57 1.82 20.25
C PRO A 61 -0.96 1.83 20.34
N ASN A 62 -1.58 1.03 19.49
CA ASN A 62 -3.01 0.70 19.53
C ASN A 62 -3.12 -0.83 19.44
N GLU A 63 -3.97 -1.41 20.28
CA GLU A 63 -4.14 -2.87 20.36
C GLU A 63 -4.74 -3.50 19.09
N THR A 64 -5.39 -2.72 18.26
CA THR A 64 -6.07 -3.24 17.06
C THR A 64 -5.32 -2.98 15.77
N GLY A 65 -4.54 -1.88 15.68
CA GLY A 65 -3.77 -1.54 14.49
C GLY A 65 -3.80 -0.07 14.11
N HIS A 66 -3.17 0.25 13.00
CA HIS A 66 -3.10 1.59 12.42
C HIS A 66 -3.26 1.55 10.91
N TYR A 67 -3.69 2.66 10.33
CA TYR A 67 -3.57 2.89 8.89
C TYR A 67 -2.94 4.25 8.62
N TRP A 68 -2.24 4.33 7.49
CA TRP A 68 -1.66 5.58 6.97
C TRP A 68 -2.13 5.77 5.53
N ASP A 69 -2.71 6.93 5.26
CA ASP A 69 -3.01 7.32 3.89
C ASP A 69 -1.76 7.92 3.26
N LEU A 70 -1.42 7.44 2.07
CA LEU A 70 -0.22 7.81 1.34
C LEU A 70 -0.60 8.44 0.01
N GLN A 71 0.15 9.44 -0.41
CA GLN A 71 0.08 10.01 -1.75
C GLN A 71 1.42 9.82 -2.45
N VAL A 72 1.38 9.33 -3.68
CA VAL A 72 2.56 9.23 -4.54
C VAL A 72 2.34 10.09 -5.77
N PHE A 73 3.26 11.00 -6.01
CA PHE A 73 3.31 11.80 -7.23
C PHE A 73 4.51 11.37 -8.06
N THR A 74 4.31 11.13 -9.33
CA THR A 74 5.37 10.71 -10.24
C THR A 74 5.12 11.29 -11.63
N PRO A 75 6.18 11.69 -12.37
CA PRO A 75 6.02 12.14 -13.75
C PRO A 75 5.42 11.06 -14.65
N THR A 76 4.50 11.44 -15.53
CA THR A 76 3.91 10.57 -16.55
C THR A 76 4.83 10.46 -17.75
N ASN A 77 5.79 9.57 -17.69
CA ASN A 77 6.83 9.40 -18.72
C ASN A 77 6.89 7.97 -19.30
N GLY A 78 5.86 7.15 -19.00
CA GLY A 78 5.81 5.76 -19.43
C GLY A 78 6.72 4.80 -18.66
N SER A 79 7.45 5.29 -17.65
CA SER A 79 8.24 4.45 -16.76
C SER A 79 7.35 3.69 -15.75
N ARG A 80 7.98 2.98 -14.83
CA ARG A 80 7.31 2.32 -13.72
C ARG A 80 7.80 2.90 -12.40
N THR A 81 6.86 3.08 -11.47
CA THR A 81 7.17 3.40 -10.08
C THR A 81 7.15 2.13 -9.24
N TYR A 82 8.11 2.03 -8.35
CA TYR A 82 8.22 0.98 -7.34
C TYR A 82 8.20 1.62 -5.96
N ILE A 83 7.39 1.05 -5.08
CA ILE A 83 7.37 1.37 -3.66
C ILE A 83 7.81 0.10 -2.94
N THR A 84 8.88 0.18 -2.16
CA THR A 84 9.38 -0.92 -1.34
C THR A 84 9.13 -0.60 0.13
N PHE A 85 8.82 -1.63 0.89
CA PHE A 85 8.54 -1.52 2.32
C PHE A 85 9.59 -2.34 3.08
N ASP A 86 10.34 -1.65 3.92
CA ASP A 86 11.31 -2.26 4.81
C ASP A 86 10.75 -2.32 6.24
N GLY A 87 11.25 -3.25 7.05
CA GLY A 87 10.87 -3.35 8.45
C GLY A 87 9.56 -4.09 8.72
N LEU A 88 8.93 -4.72 7.73
CA LEU A 88 7.70 -5.49 7.92
C LEU A 88 7.85 -6.65 8.91
N GLY A 89 9.04 -7.21 9.04
CA GLY A 89 9.33 -8.27 10.02
C GLY A 89 9.29 -7.83 11.50
N TYR A 90 9.09 -6.53 11.77
CA TYR A 90 8.87 -6.02 13.14
C TYR A 90 7.37 -5.90 13.48
N VAL A 91 6.49 -6.14 12.52
CA VAL A 91 5.04 -6.18 12.75
C VAL A 91 4.69 -7.48 13.48
N PRO A 92 3.83 -7.47 14.51
CA PRO A 92 3.36 -8.67 15.17
C PRO A 92 2.75 -9.68 14.19
N GLU A 93 3.03 -10.98 14.39
CA GLU A 93 2.57 -12.05 13.48
C GLU A 93 1.04 -12.18 13.39
N GLU A 94 0.33 -11.70 14.41
CA GLU A 94 -1.14 -11.68 14.45
C GLU A 94 -1.77 -10.53 13.65
N TYR A 95 -0.96 -9.64 13.07
CA TYR A 95 -1.41 -8.49 12.29
C TYR A 95 -1.25 -8.75 10.80
N ASP A 96 -2.31 -8.49 10.06
CA ASP A 96 -2.29 -8.46 8.59
C ASP A 96 -1.73 -7.11 8.09
N ILE A 97 -1.04 -7.15 6.95
CA ILE A 97 -0.42 -5.97 6.34
C ILE A 97 -0.90 -5.83 4.89
N PHE A 98 -1.68 -4.80 4.61
CA PHE A 98 -2.16 -4.54 3.25
C PHE A 98 -1.80 -3.14 2.78
N LEU A 99 -1.43 -3.05 1.50
CA LEU A 99 -1.41 -1.82 0.74
C LEU A 99 -2.63 -1.79 -0.19
N ILE A 100 -3.45 -0.77 -0.03
CA ILE A 100 -4.69 -0.59 -0.79
C ILE A 100 -4.53 0.61 -1.72
N ASN A 101 -4.75 0.42 -3.01
CA ASN A 101 -4.89 1.52 -3.95
C ASN A 101 -6.34 2.00 -3.91
N LYS A 102 -6.57 3.21 -3.38
CA LYS A 102 -7.89 3.80 -3.17
C LYS A 102 -8.58 4.15 -4.50
N THR A 103 -7.78 4.40 -5.54
CA THR A 103 -8.29 4.78 -6.88
C THR A 103 -8.69 3.55 -7.69
N THR A 104 -7.82 2.54 -7.78
CA THR A 104 -8.08 1.34 -8.59
C THR A 104 -8.87 0.27 -7.83
N LYS A 105 -9.11 0.47 -6.54
CA LYS A 105 -9.77 -0.50 -5.64
C LYS A 105 -9.10 -1.87 -5.65
N GLN A 106 -7.78 -1.87 -5.70
CA GLN A 106 -6.96 -3.06 -5.61
C GLN A 106 -6.17 -3.04 -4.31
N ALA A 107 -5.95 -4.21 -3.75
CA ALA A 107 -5.13 -4.38 -2.56
C ALA A 107 -4.03 -5.40 -2.81
N LYS A 108 -2.95 -5.25 -2.06
CA LYS A 108 -1.83 -6.16 -2.04
C LYS A 108 -1.50 -6.52 -0.60
N ASN A 109 -1.43 -7.81 -0.31
CA ASN A 109 -0.88 -8.29 0.95
C ASN A 109 0.65 -8.15 0.90
N LEU A 110 1.22 -7.39 1.83
CA LEU A 110 2.66 -7.11 1.89
C LEU A 110 3.46 -8.17 2.66
N GLU A 111 2.83 -9.10 3.34
CA GLU A 111 3.51 -10.23 3.98
C GLU A 111 4.17 -11.14 2.95
N TRP A 112 3.57 -11.25 1.76
CA TRP A 112 4.07 -12.12 0.69
C TRP A 112 5.02 -11.41 -0.27
N GLU A 113 4.83 -10.09 -0.47
CA GLU A 113 5.67 -9.29 -1.34
C GLU A 113 5.74 -7.86 -0.85
N SER A 114 6.87 -7.47 -0.30
CA SER A 114 7.14 -6.16 0.31
C SER A 114 7.30 -5.01 -0.69
N SER A 115 6.79 -5.17 -1.91
CA SER A 115 6.87 -4.13 -2.94
C SER A 115 5.55 -3.96 -3.70
N TYR A 116 5.30 -2.74 -4.13
CA TYR A 116 4.18 -2.37 -5.00
C TYR A 116 4.69 -1.63 -6.22
N ARG A 117 4.09 -1.91 -7.38
CA ARG A 117 4.51 -1.27 -8.64
C ARG A 117 3.31 -0.84 -9.46
N PHE A 118 3.46 0.27 -10.17
CA PHE A 118 2.48 0.75 -11.13
C PHE A 118 3.16 1.45 -12.32
N ALA A 119 2.44 1.55 -13.44
CA ALA A 119 2.92 2.26 -14.63
C ALA A 119 2.60 3.75 -14.51
N ASN A 120 3.56 4.60 -14.90
CA ASN A 120 3.43 6.06 -14.91
C ASN A 120 2.81 6.53 -16.23
N THR A 121 1.57 6.16 -16.47
CA THR A 121 0.84 6.48 -17.70
C THR A 121 -0.39 7.33 -17.39
N GLY A 122 -0.66 8.32 -18.22
CA GLY A 122 -1.79 9.22 -18.05
C GLY A 122 -1.72 10.37 -19.03
N SER A 123 -2.75 11.21 -19.06
CA SER A 123 -2.84 12.41 -19.87
C SER A 123 -2.24 13.65 -19.19
N GLU A 124 -2.13 13.61 -17.89
CA GLU A 124 -1.56 14.69 -17.08
C GLU A 124 -0.03 14.60 -17.03
N SER A 125 0.66 15.70 -16.73
CA SER A 125 2.12 15.71 -16.58
C SER A 125 2.61 14.88 -15.40
N TYR A 126 1.77 14.73 -14.41
CA TYR A 126 2.04 13.93 -13.20
C TYR A 126 0.90 12.99 -12.91
N LEU A 127 1.24 11.77 -12.50
CA LEU A 127 0.31 10.80 -11.98
C LEU A 127 0.28 10.91 -10.46
N LYS A 128 -0.92 11.03 -9.88
CA LYS A 128 -1.16 10.92 -8.44
C LYS A 128 -1.76 9.55 -8.15
N GLN A 129 -1.17 8.83 -7.21
CA GLN A 129 -1.74 7.61 -6.63
C GLN A 129 -2.11 7.87 -5.16
N GLU A 130 -3.30 7.47 -4.79
CA GLU A 130 -3.78 7.50 -3.41
C GLU A 130 -3.82 6.07 -2.87
N LEU A 131 -2.98 5.83 -1.87
CA LEU A 131 -2.79 4.52 -1.29
C LEU A 131 -3.16 4.56 0.21
N ARG A 132 -3.49 3.41 0.77
CA ARG A 132 -3.61 3.21 2.21
C ARG A 132 -2.75 2.03 2.61
N LEU A 133 -1.81 2.24 3.51
CA LEU A 133 -1.14 1.18 4.25
C LEU A 133 -1.98 0.92 5.49
N VAL A 134 -2.47 -0.30 5.67
CA VAL A 134 -3.21 -0.73 6.86
C VAL A 134 -2.49 -1.91 7.49
N ILE A 135 -2.27 -1.84 8.80
CA ILE A 135 -1.56 -2.82 9.61
C ILE A 135 -2.37 -3.05 10.87
N GLY A 136 -2.79 -4.27 11.16
CA GLY A 136 -3.55 -4.55 12.37
C GLY A 136 -4.23 -5.90 12.37
N THR A 137 -5.05 -6.13 13.38
CA THR A 137 -5.89 -7.32 13.46
C THR A 137 -6.81 -7.43 12.26
N LYS A 138 -7.22 -8.65 11.92
CA LYS A 138 -8.13 -8.91 10.79
C LYS A 138 -9.39 -8.06 10.81
N ASP A 139 -9.96 -7.83 11.99
CA ASP A 139 -11.17 -7.00 12.12
C ASP A 139 -10.86 -5.52 11.87
N PHE A 140 -9.76 -5.00 12.43
CA PHE A 140 -9.32 -3.63 12.16
C PHE A 140 -9.07 -3.40 10.67
N VAL A 141 -8.40 -4.33 10.00
CA VAL A 141 -8.10 -4.25 8.56
C VAL A 141 -9.38 -4.29 7.74
N LYS A 142 -10.38 -5.10 8.11
CA LYS A 142 -11.71 -5.12 7.46
C LYS A 142 -12.44 -3.78 7.58
N GLU A 143 -12.39 -3.15 8.75
CA GLU A 143 -13.04 -1.86 8.99
C GLU A 143 -12.35 -0.70 8.26
N ASN A 144 -11.04 -0.80 8.03
CA ASN A 144 -10.21 0.24 7.42
C ASN A 144 -9.80 -0.05 5.97
N ASN A 145 -10.53 -0.89 5.28
CA ASN A 145 -10.24 -1.43 3.96
C ASN A 145 -10.44 -0.46 2.77
N ALA A 146 -10.76 0.80 3.02
CA ALA A 146 -11.04 1.82 1.99
C ALA A 146 -12.09 1.38 0.95
N GLY A 147 -13.03 0.50 1.31
CA GLY A 147 -14.08 -0.03 0.44
C GLY A 147 -13.60 -1.12 -0.53
N VAL A 148 -12.50 -1.79 -0.20
CA VAL A 148 -11.97 -2.94 -0.95
C VAL A 148 -12.17 -4.21 -0.13
N ASN A 149 -12.73 -5.26 -0.74
CA ASN A 149 -12.80 -6.56 -0.05
C ASN A 149 -11.40 -7.18 -0.01
N LEU A 150 -10.79 -7.25 1.17
CA LEU A 150 -9.44 -7.76 1.39
C LEU A 150 -9.41 -9.26 1.64
N TYR A 151 -10.53 -9.82 2.09
CA TYR A 151 -10.66 -11.24 2.40
C TYR A 151 -11.78 -11.81 1.54
N PRO A 152 -11.49 -12.77 0.69
CA PRO A 152 -12.52 -13.44 -0.11
C PRO A 152 -13.58 -14.07 0.79
N ASP A 153 -14.85 -13.87 0.47
CA ASP A 153 -15.98 -14.45 1.19
C ASP A 153 -16.30 -15.89 0.73
N ALA A 154 -15.60 -16.36 -0.30
CA ALA A 154 -15.75 -17.70 -0.87
C ALA A 154 -14.54 -18.09 -1.70
N PHE A 155 -14.38 -19.41 -1.92
CA PHE A 155 -13.45 -19.91 -2.92
C PHE A 155 -13.88 -19.43 -4.32
N VAL A 156 -13.00 -18.73 -5.00
CA VAL A 156 -13.22 -18.28 -6.39
C VAL A 156 -12.05 -18.70 -7.26
N LEU A 157 -12.35 -19.41 -8.33
CA LEU A 157 -11.43 -19.65 -9.44
C LEU A 157 -11.82 -18.75 -10.61
N SER A 158 -11.04 -17.74 -10.87
CA SER A 158 -11.29 -16.82 -11.98
C SER A 158 -10.88 -17.44 -13.31
N GLN A 159 -11.54 -16.99 -14.39
CA GLN A 159 -11.12 -17.35 -15.73
C GLN A 159 -9.69 -16.84 -15.97
N ASN A 160 -8.91 -17.61 -16.72
CA ASN A 160 -7.57 -17.20 -17.09
C ASN A 160 -7.59 -15.93 -17.97
N TYR A 161 -6.64 -15.03 -17.71
CA TYR A 161 -6.49 -13.79 -18.48
C TYR A 161 -5.01 -13.54 -18.86
N PRO A 162 -4.72 -13.17 -20.11
CA PRO A 162 -5.64 -13.11 -21.26
C PRO A 162 -6.15 -14.49 -21.71
N ASN A 163 -7.34 -14.51 -22.34
CA ASN A 163 -7.90 -15.71 -22.98
C ASN A 163 -8.52 -15.27 -24.32
N PRO A 164 -8.02 -15.68 -25.50
CA PRO A 164 -6.86 -16.59 -25.70
C PRO A 164 -5.54 -16.05 -25.17
N PHE A 165 -4.63 -16.93 -24.80
CA PHE A 165 -3.29 -16.57 -24.28
C PHE A 165 -2.16 -16.83 -25.30
N ASN A 166 -1.08 -16.05 -25.20
CA ASN A 166 0.13 -16.23 -26.00
C ASN A 166 1.32 -15.50 -25.35
N PRO A 167 2.35 -16.18 -24.90
CA PRO A 167 2.44 -17.60 -24.50
C PRO A 167 2.05 -17.82 -23.03
N GLN A 168 1.65 -16.78 -22.30
CA GLN A 168 1.37 -16.79 -20.86
C GLN A 168 -0.05 -16.36 -20.57
N THR A 169 -0.61 -16.92 -19.52
CA THR A 169 -1.88 -16.50 -18.92
C THR A 169 -1.78 -16.55 -17.41
N SER A 170 -2.60 -15.77 -16.72
CA SER A 170 -2.72 -15.76 -15.27
C SER A 170 -4.08 -16.31 -14.86
N ILE A 171 -4.11 -17.11 -13.81
CA ILE A 171 -5.32 -17.61 -13.19
C ILE A 171 -5.33 -17.06 -11.76
N MET A 172 -6.40 -16.38 -11.39
CA MET A 172 -6.58 -15.87 -10.04
C MET A 172 -7.40 -16.88 -9.23
N ILE A 173 -6.89 -17.23 -8.07
CA ILE A 173 -7.55 -18.12 -7.11
C ILE A 173 -7.69 -17.34 -5.80
N SER A 174 -8.91 -17.23 -5.31
CA SER A 174 -9.20 -16.58 -4.03
C SER A 174 -9.67 -17.63 -3.04
N LEU A 175 -9.10 -17.63 -1.84
CA LEU A 175 -9.43 -18.57 -0.77
C LEU A 175 -10.05 -17.79 0.39
N GLU A 176 -11.10 -18.34 0.99
CA GLU A 176 -11.76 -17.79 2.19
C GLU A 176 -10.90 -17.98 3.45
N GLU A 177 -10.16 -19.08 3.49
CA GLU A 177 -9.28 -19.48 4.59
C GLU A 177 -8.04 -20.19 4.06
N ASP A 178 -7.07 -20.45 4.91
CA ASP A 178 -5.88 -21.21 4.58
C ASP A 178 -6.26 -22.61 4.11
N ALA A 179 -5.89 -22.97 2.88
CA ALA A 179 -6.23 -24.25 2.30
C ALA A 179 -5.11 -24.81 1.42
N GLN A 180 -5.02 -26.12 1.37
CA GLN A 180 -4.13 -26.80 0.42
C GLN A 180 -4.78 -26.84 -0.95
N LEU A 181 -4.10 -26.31 -1.95
CA LEU A 181 -4.58 -26.21 -3.33
C LEU A 181 -3.87 -27.20 -4.23
N ASN A 182 -4.64 -27.95 -5.02
CA ASN A 182 -4.12 -28.74 -6.12
C ASN A 182 -4.66 -28.18 -7.45
N LEU A 183 -3.77 -27.62 -8.28
CA LEU A 183 -4.13 -27.18 -9.63
C LEU A 183 -3.70 -28.24 -10.64
N ILE A 184 -4.65 -28.80 -11.38
CA ILE A 184 -4.40 -29.79 -12.43
C ILE A 184 -4.83 -29.19 -13.76
N ILE A 185 -3.88 -29.16 -14.71
CA ILE A 185 -4.14 -28.66 -16.05
C ILE A 185 -4.23 -29.88 -16.97
N TYR A 186 -5.35 -30.02 -17.65
CA TYR A 186 -5.58 -31.07 -18.64
C TYR A 186 -5.27 -30.53 -20.05
N ASN A 187 -4.70 -31.41 -20.87
CA ASN A 187 -4.35 -31.10 -22.24
C ASN A 187 -5.44 -31.63 -23.18
#